data_8fad852ab9220225939942be8342e749
#
_entry.id   8fad852ab9220225939942be8342e749
#
_cell.length_a   1.000
_cell.length_b   1.000
_cell.length_c   1.000
_cell.angle_alpha   90.00
_cell.angle_beta   90.00
_cell.angle_gamma   90.00
#
_symmetry.space_group_name_H-M   'P 1'
#
loop_
_entity.id
_entity.type
_entity.pdbx_description
1 polymer ?
#
loop_
_entity_poly.entity_id
_entity_poly.type
_entity_poly.pdbx_seq_one_letter_code
_entity_poly.pdbx_strand_id
1 'polypeptide(L)'
;MLSKDGLSLCSADEFYPLETPYPDWAEQNPEIIYKAIEKVVREVANTLIYKGKNVSGIAISTVMHSFAPANENRELLSNMITWADSRSVGIVNELKKDEALVKGFYERTCCPTHSCYPFLKILWVRKNYPDVFAKMRYIYSLKDYIFEKMTGEWVVDKSSASASGLYNAHKMDWDEEILNYAGITREQLPPVVSTTYQSKLTDSAAQRLNLLENLPVVIGATDGVLVNVGIGAIEDGQLSATIGTSGAIRMLTKTPKVDSLGRTWCYNLTDDMWVAGGAINNGGIIMRWLRDKVCHYSNHRLEDIDIDPYDLMTLKASKIPAGAEGLLLLPFFTGERAPYWNSELRGMFFGLSLNHSRSHMIRAGMEGICFSLNCVLSALKDFGQVKDIRVSGSFTKSPLWLQIMADIFGEHITYLKIVREQLLGQLF
;
A
#
# COMPACT_ATOMS: atom_id res chain seq x y z
N MET A 1 -9.64 -17.60 4.10
CA MET A 1 -11.10 -17.60 4.30
C MET A 1 -11.45 -17.31 5.74
N LEU A 2 -12.47 -16.50 5.98
CA LEU A 2 -12.90 -16.10 7.31
C LEU A 2 -14.31 -16.61 7.58
N SER A 3 -14.63 -16.90 8.86
CA SER A 3 -16.01 -17.10 9.33
C SER A 3 -16.73 -15.75 9.43
N LYS A 4 -18.04 -15.77 9.68
CA LYS A 4 -18.83 -14.56 9.96
C LYS A 4 -18.31 -13.76 11.16
N ASP A 5 -17.63 -14.43 12.10
CA ASP A 5 -17.07 -13.82 13.31
C ASP A 5 -15.60 -13.39 13.11
N GLY A 6 -15.09 -13.36 11.87
CA GLY A 6 -13.73 -12.95 11.54
C GLY A 6 -12.64 -14.00 11.83
N LEU A 7 -13.00 -15.22 12.23
CA LEU A 7 -12.02 -16.27 12.49
C LEU A 7 -11.46 -16.87 11.21
N SER A 8 -10.14 -17.00 11.11
CA SER A 8 -9.50 -17.68 9.97
C SER A 8 -9.80 -19.19 10.01
N LEU A 9 -10.46 -19.69 8.97
CA LEU A 9 -10.82 -21.10 8.81
C LEU A 9 -9.77 -21.88 8.01
N CYS A 10 -9.26 -21.30 6.96
CA CYS A 10 -8.17 -21.81 6.13
C CYS A 10 -7.58 -20.68 5.28
N SER A 11 -6.38 -20.90 4.76
CA SER A 11 -5.69 -19.99 3.84
C SER A 11 -4.90 -20.78 2.82
N ALA A 12 -4.70 -20.21 1.64
CA ALA A 12 -3.78 -20.65 0.62
C ALA A 12 -3.03 -19.44 0.07
N ASP A 13 -1.82 -19.66 -0.37
CA ASP A 13 -0.94 -18.62 -0.89
C ASP A 13 -0.31 -19.12 -2.21
N GLU A 14 -0.19 -18.23 -3.18
CA GLU A 14 0.50 -18.50 -4.45
C GLU A 14 1.36 -17.30 -4.82
N PHE A 15 2.59 -17.57 -5.22
CA PHE A 15 3.52 -16.53 -5.64
C PHE A 15 3.40 -16.25 -7.13
N TYR A 16 3.52 -14.99 -7.51
CA TYR A 16 3.62 -14.55 -8.89
C TYR A 16 4.76 -13.52 -9.03
N PRO A 17 5.47 -13.50 -10.17
CA PRO A 17 6.65 -12.67 -10.33
C PRO A 17 6.33 -11.18 -10.39
N LEU A 18 7.26 -10.37 -9.89
CA LEU A 18 7.41 -8.97 -10.27
C LEU A 18 8.50 -8.91 -11.34
N GLU A 19 8.13 -8.44 -12.52
CA GLU A 19 9.04 -8.31 -13.66
C GLU A 19 9.70 -6.94 -13.63
N THR A 20 11.01 -6.91 -13.77
CA THR A 20 11.82 -5.68 -13.81
C THR A 20 12.66 -5.65 -15.10
N PRO A 21 12.01 -5.46 -16.27
CA PRO A 21 12.71 -5.51 -17.56
C PRO A 21 13.79 -4.42 -17.72
N TYR A 22 13.65 -3.31 -16.99
CA TYR A 22 14.63 -2.24 -16.84
C TYR A 22 14.76 -1.84 -15.37
N PRO A 23 15.86 -1.19 -14.94
CA PRO A 23 16.11 -0.85 -13.53
C PRO A 23 14.97 -0.08 -12.83
N ASP A 24 14.28 0.80 -13.58
CA ASP A 24 13.22 1.65 -13.06
C ASP A 24 11.81 1.11 -13.31
N TRP A 25 11.69 -0.09 -13.90
CA TRP A 25 10.42 -0.69 -14.28
C TRP A 25 10.03 -1.78 -13.31
N ALA A 26 8.75 -1.82 -12.98
CA ALA A 26 8.17 -2.86 -12.13
C ALA A 26 6.77 -3.21 -12.64
N GLU A 27 6.66 -4.36 -13.28
CA GLU A 27 5.47 -4.83 -13.98
C GLU A 27 5.00 -6.19 -13.46
N GLN A 28 3.72 -6.46 -13.64
CA GLN A 28 3.13 -7.77 -13.36
C GLN A 28 2.17 -8.16 -14.49
N ASN A 29 2.20 -9.42 -14.88
CA ASN A 29 1.22 -9.95 -15.82
C ASN A 29 -0.10 -10.26 -15.09
N PRO A 30 -1.21 -9.55 -15.37
CA PRO A 30 -2.46 -9.72 -14.64
C PRO A 30 -3.14 -11.06 -14.90
N GLU A 31 -2.88 -11.72 -16.04
CA GLU A 31 -3.36 -13.08 -16.30
C GLU A 31 -2.67 -14.12 -15.40
N ILE A 32 -1.38 -13.93 -15.12
CA ILE A 32 -0.65 -14.80 -14.16
C ILE A 32 -1.23 -14.59 -12.75
N ILE A 33 -1.50 -13.33 -12.38
CA ILE A 33 -2.14 -13.03 -11.08
C ILE A 33 -3.52 -13.67 -11.01
N TYR A 34 -4.35 -13.57 -12.06
CA TYR A 34 -5.68 -14.15 -12.06
C TYR A 34 -5.63 -15.69 -11.96
N LYS A 35 -4.70 -16.36 -12.64
CA LYS A 35 -4.47 -17.81 -12.51
C LYS A 35 -4.03 -18.20 -11.09
N ALA A 36 -3.19 -17.37 -10.44
CA ALA A 36 -2.83 -17.58 -9.04
C ALA A 36 -4.05 -17.46 -8.12
N ILE A 37 -4.94 -16.49 -8.37
CA ILE A 37 -6.22 -16.36 -7.66
C ILE A 37 -7.09 -17.60 -7.86
N GLU A 38 -7.25 -18.07 -9.09
CA GLU A 38 -8.03 -19.29 -9.39
C GLU A 38 -7.49 -20.49 -8.59
N LYS A 39 -6.16 -20.66 -8.55
CA LYS A 39 -5.50 -21.75 -7.81
C LYS A 39 -5.81 -21.69 -6.31
N VAL A 40 -5.56 -20.56 -5.66
CA VAL A 40 -5.75 -20.44 -4.21
C VAL A 40 -7.22 -20.48 -3.80
N VAL A 41 -8.12 -19.92 -4.61
CA VAL A 41 -9.57 -19.99 -4.34
C VAL A 41 -10.07 -21.42 -4.44
N ARG A 42 -9.66 -22.18 -5.46
CA ARG A 42 -10.01 -23.60 -5.60
C ARG A 42 -9.51 -24.43 -4.43
N GLU A 43 -8.27 -24.22 -3.98
CA GLU A 43 -7.69 -24.93 -2.84
C GLU A 43 -8.49 -24.68 -1.56
N VAL A 44 -8.81 -23.41 -1.30
CA VAL A 44 -9.64 -23.01 -0.16
C VAL A 44 -11.06 -23.57 -0.27
N ALA A 45 -11.71 -23.50 -1.45
CA ALA A 45 -13.04 -24.03 -1.69
C ALA A 45 -13.09 -25.54 -1.42
N ASN A 46 -12.14 -26.30 -1.95
CA ASN A 46 -12.04 -27.76 -1.72
C ASN A 46 -11.87 -28.10 -0.24
N THR A 47 -11.03 -27.34 0.48
CA THR A 47 -10.84 -27.51 1.93
C THR A 47 -12.13 -27.31 2.71
N LEU A 48 -12.97 -26.35 2.31
CA LEU A 48 -14.26 -26.06 2.97
C LEU A 48 -15.30 -27.11 2.64
N ILE A 49 -15.41 -27.52 1.38
CA ILE A 49 -16.33 -28.60 0.95
C ILE A 49 -16.02 -29.87 1.75
N TYR A 50 -14.75 -30.23 1.89
CA TYR A 50 -14.33 -31.36 2.72
C TYR A 50 -14.76 -31.22 4.19
N LYS A 51 -14.80 -29.97 4.71
CA LYS A 51 -15.28 -29.68 6.08
C LYS A 51 -16.80 -29.48 6.18
N GLY A 52 -17.57 -29.74 5.11
CA GLY A 52 -19.03 -29.56 5.08
C GLY A 52 -19.47 -28.10 5.20
N LYS A 53 -18.63 -27.14 4.75
CA LYS A 53 -18.89 -25.70 4.81
C LYS A 53 -19.04 -25.13 3.41
N ASN A 54 -19.90 -24.14 3.25
CA ASN A 54 -20.12 -23.42 2.00
C ASN A 54 -19.53 -22.00 2.07
N VAL A 55 -19.08 -21.52 0.91
CA VAL A 55 -18.69 -20.11 0.71
C VAL A 55 -19.96 -19.28 0.54
N SER A 56 -20.06 -18.16 1.25
CA SER A 56 -21.21 -17.25 1.16
C SER A 56 -20.96 -16.04 0.26
N GLY A 57 -19.71 -15.73 -0.05
CA GLY A 57 -19.32 -14.59 -0.91
C GLY A 57 -17.81 -14.45 -1.01
N ILE A 58 -17.39 -13.59 -1.92
CA ILE A 58 -16.00 -13.20 -2.13
C ILE A 58 -15.90 -11.70 -1.89
N ALA A 59 -14.85 -11.26 -1.19
CA ALA A 59 -14.49 -9.85 -1.09
C ALA A 59 -13.04 -9.66 -1.61
N ILE A 60 -12.83 -8.61 -2.42
CA ILE A 60 -11.56 -8.39 -3.12
C ILE A 60 -10.78 -7.27 -2.45
N SER A 61 -9.53 -7.54 -2.08
CA SER A 61 -8.54 -6.53 -1.72
C SER A 61 -7.39 -6.59 -2.71
N THR A 62 -6.93 -5.45 -3.19
CA THR A 62 -5.79 -5.38 -4.11
C THR A 62 -4.82 -4.29 -3.70
N VAL A 63 -3.59 -4.41 -4.20
CA VAL A 63 -2.64 -3.29 -4.20
C VAL A 63 -3.22 -2.11 -4.99
N MET A 64 -2.86 -0.89 -4.58
CA MET A 64 -3.24 0.33 -5.27
C MET A 64 -2.22 0.74 -6.36
N HIS A 65 -2.56 1.76 -7.14
CA HIS A 65 -1.68 2.44 -8.11
C HIS A 65 -1.24 1.60 -9.32
N SER A 66 -1.89 0.48 -9.60
CA SER A 66 -1.63 -0.27 -10.83
C SER A 66 -2.30 0.35 -12.06
N PHE A 67 -1.70 0.17 -13.23
CA PHE A 67 -2.18 0.73 -14.49
C PHE A 67 -1.82 -0.19 -15.65
N ALA A 68 -2.79 -0.47 -16.53
CA ALA A 68 -2.55 -1.06 -17.84
C ALA A 68 -3.49 -0.47 -18.91
N PRO A 69 -2.98 -0.10 -20.10
CA PRO A 69 -3.79 0.30 -21.23
C PRO A 69 -4.38 -0.93 -21.95
N ALA A 70 -5.61 -0.80 -22.48
CA ALA A 70 -6.22 -1.83 -23.30
C ALA A 70 -6.81 -1.25 -24.59
N ASN A 71 -6.92 -2.07 -25.64
CA ASN A 71 -7.48 -1.71 -26.93
C ASN A 71 -9.02 -1.78 -26.93
N GLU A 72 -9.64 -1.56 -28.07
CA GLU A 72 -11.09 -1.60 -28.28
C GLU A 72 -11.70 -2.99 -27.98
N ASN A 73 -10.94 -4.06 -28.08
CA ASN A 73 -11.36 -5.43 -27.77
C ASN A 73 -11.13 -5.80 -26.30
N ARG A 74 -10.71 -4.83 -25.46
CA ARG A 74 -10.31 -5.02 -24.04
C ARG A 74 -9.08 -5.90 -23.85
N GLU A 75 -8.26 -6.06 -24.88
CA GLU A 75 -6.98 -6.74 -24.80
C GLU A 75 -5.92 -5.78 -24.26
N LEU A 76 -5.20 -6.19 -23.23
CA LEU A 76 -4.16 -5.37 -22.63
C LEU A 76 -3.01 -5.15 -23.61
N LEU A 77 -2.58 -3.90 -23.73
CA LEU A 77 -1.49 -3.47 -24.59
C LEU A 77 -0.11 -3.55 -23.91
N SER A 78 -0.09 -3.77 -22.60
CA SER A 78 1.12 -3.99 -21.81
C SER A 78 0.80 -4.81 -20.55
N ASN A 79 1.83 -5.26 -19.84
CA ASN A 79 1.72 -5.70 -18.48
C ASN A 79 1.16 -4.58 -17.57
N MET A 80 0.70 -4.95 -16.38
CA MET A 80 0.26 -4.01 -15.35
C MET A 80 1.47 -3.30 -14.74
N ILE A 81 1.57 -1.98 -14.94
CA ILE A 81 2.60 -1.14 -14.32
C ILE A 81 2.22 -0.95 -12.85
N THR A 82 3.09 -1.39 -11.93
CA THR A 82 2.78 -1.45 -10.49
C THR A 82 3.12 -0.16 -9.73
N TRP A 83 2.77 -0.10 -8.46
CA TRP A 83 3.11 0.99 -7.55
C TRP A 83 4.63 1.19 -7.35
N ALA A 84 5.42 0.13 -7.51
CA ALA A 84 6.87 0.15 -7.35
C ALA A 84 7.62 0.73 -8.57
N ASP A 85 6.90 0.91 -9.68
CA ASP A 85 7.46 1.43 -10.92
C ASP A 85 7.81 2.91 -10.81
N SER A 86 9.00 3.27 -11.24
CA SER A 86 9.52 4.64 -11.17
C SER A 86 9.83 5.26 -12.54
N ARG A 87 9.47 4.58 -13.66
CA ARG A 87 9.74 5.08 -15.03
C ARG A 87 9.23 6.48 -15.31
N SER A 88 8.17 6.93 -14.61
CA SER A 88 7.58 8.26 -14.78
C SER A 88 8.23 9.37 -13.92
N VAL A 89 9.33 9.10 -13.22
CA VAL A 89 10.04 10.11 -12.39
C VAL A 89 10.43 11.35 -13.21
N GLY A 90 10.83 11.18 -14.48
CA GLY A 90 11.11 12.32 -15.36
C GLY A 90 9.91 13.23 -15.58
N ILE A 91 8.69 12.66 -15.69
CA ILE A 91 7.43 13.42 -15.79
C ILE A 91 7.14 14.14 -14.47
N VAL A 92 7.34 13.46 -13.32
CA VAL A 92 7.19 14.08 -11.98
C VAL A 92 8.08 15.32 -11.86
N ASN A 93 9.34 15.21 -12.25
CA ASN A 93 10.30 16.32 -12.15
C ASN A 93 9.94 17.49 -13.10
N GLU A 94 9.36 17.19 -14.26
CA GLU A 94 8.83 18.22 -15.17
C GLU A 94 7.64 18.96 -14.56
N LEU A 95 6.65 18.20 -14.03
CA LEU A 95 5.46 18.78 -13.41
C LEU A 95 5.77 19.62 -12.18
N LYS A 96 6.71 19.19 -11.34
CA LYS A 96 7.11 19.91 -10.13
C LYS A 96 7.73 21.29 -10.38
N LYS A 97 8.07 21.63 -11.64
CA LYS A 97 8.51 22.98 -12.01
C LYS A 97 7.36 24.00 -12.02
N ASP A 98 6.12 23.52 -12.16
CA ASP A 98 4.90 24.33 -12.05
C ASP A 98 4.22 24.03 -10.72
N GLU A 99 4.61 24.75 -9.68
CA GLU A 99 4.10 24.57 -8.32
C GLU A 99 2.59 24.81 -8.23
N ALA A 100 2.05 25.76 -9.02
CA ALA A 100 0.62 26.09 -9.01
C ALA A 100 -0.20 24.94 -9.60
N LEU A 101 0.27 24.35 -10.69
CA LEU A 101 -0.36 23.17 -11.31
C LEU A 101 -0.35 21.96 -10.37
N VAL A 102 0.81 21.66 -9.79
CA VAL A 102 0.97 20.54 -8.84
C VAL A 102 0.07 20.70 -7.62
N LYS A 103 0.01 21.92 -7.08
CA LYS A 103 -0.88 22.25 -5.96
C LYS A 103 -2.35 22.07 -6.34
N GLY A 104 -2.76 22.57 -7.52
CA GLY A 104 -4.13 22.42 -8.01
C GLY A 104 -4.54 20.95 -8.19
N PHE A 105 -3.65 20.09 -8.71
CA PHE A 105 -3.90 18.66 -8.83
C PHE A 105 -4.02 17.99 -7.46
N TYR A 106 -3.12 18.31 -6.54
CA TYR A 106 -3.15 17.78 -5.18
C TYR A 106 -4.42 18.17 -4.42
N GLU A 107 -4.83 19.45 -4.48
CA GLU A 107 -6.04 19.92 -3.83
C GLU A 107 -7.30 19.20 -4.33
N ARG A 108 -7.35 18.84 -5.62
CA ARG A 108 -8.49 18.10 -6.21
C ARG A 108 -8.48 16.62 -5.88
N THR A 109 -7.29 15.98 -5.91
CA THR A 109 -7.18 14.52 -5.85
C THR A 109 -6.75 14.01 -4.49
N CYS A 110 -6.20 14.86 -3.62
CA CYS A 110 -5.49 14.47 -2.39
C CYS A 110 -4.31 13.51 -2.65
N CYS A 111 -3.78 13.47 -3.88
CA CYS A 111 -2.65 12.65 -4.29
C CYS A 111 -1.41 13.52 -4.53
N PRO A 112 -0.36 13.42 -3.73
CA PRO A 112 0.91 14.10 -4.00
C PRO A 112 1.49 13.69 -5.36
N THR A 113 2.19 14.59 -6.02
CA THR A 113 2.80 14.30 -7.34
C THR A 113 3.97 13.32 -7.18
N HIS A 114 3.72 12.05 -7.51
CA HIS A 114 4.68 10.96 -7.36
C HIS A 114 4.49 9.88 -8.45
N SER A 115 5.57 9.23 -8.89
CA SER A 115 5.59 8.24 -9.98
C SER A 115 4.68 7.02 -9.75
N CYS A 116 4.31 6.71 -8.52
CA CYS A 116 3.43 5.57 -8.24
C CYS A 116 2.01 5.72 -8.83
N TYR A 117 1.53 6.94 -9.03
CA TYR A 117 0.15 7.17 -9.45
C TYR A 117 -0.10 6.87 -10.95
N PRO A 118 -1.23 6.21 -11.30
CA PRO A 118 -1.65 5.97 -12.69
C PRO A 118 -1.63 7.21 -13.57
N PHE A 119 -2.06 8.38 -13.06
CA PHE A 119 -1.98 9.65 -13.77
C PHE A 119 -0.60 9.90 -14.41
N LEU A 120 0.49 9.73 -13.63
CA LEU A 120 1.86 9.98 -14.11
C LEU A 120 2.32 8.91 -15.10
N LYS A 121 1.84 7.67 -14.96
CA LYS A 121 2.11 6.57 -15.88
C LYS A 121 1.41 6.78 -17.22
N ILE A 122 0.18 7.31 -17.22
CA ILE A 122 -0.54 7.70 -18.45
C ILE A 122 0.22 8.79 -19.19
N LEU A 123 0.67 9.84 -18.50
CA LEU A 123 1.50 10.89 -19.11
C LEU A 123 2.79 10.33 -19.69
N TRP A 124 3.39 9.38 -18.99
CA TRP A 124 4.61 8.72 -19.48
C TRP A 124 4.35 7.88 -20.74
N VAL A 125 3.26 7.10 -20.77
CA VAL A 125 2.85 6.32 -21.97
C VAL A 125 2.57 7.26 -23.14
N ARG A 126 1.83 8.36 -22.91
CA ARG A 126 1.54 9.37 -23.93
C ARG A 126 2.83 9.93 -24.57
N LYS A 127 3.86 10.20 -23.75
CA LYS A 127 5.13 10.78 -24.20
C LYS A 127 6.03 9.76 -24.90
N ASN A 128 6.14 8.55 -24.36
CA ASN A 128 7.17 7.58 -24.78
C ASN A 128 6.63 6.48 -25.71
N TYR A 129 5.31 6.20 -25.68
CA TYR A 129 4.64 5.18 -26.47
C TYR A 129 3.36 5.73 -27.12
N PRO A 130 3.48 6.76 -28.02
CA PRO A 130 2.32 7.42 -28.62
C PRO A 130 1.41 6.45 -29.39
N ASP A 131 1.97 5.41 -30.01
CA ASP A 131 1.18 4.40 -30.73
C ASP A 131 0.33 3.54 -29.76
N VAL A 132 0.86 3.21 -28.59
CA VAL A 132 0.09 2.52 -27.53
C VAL A 132 -1.00 3.45 -26.99
N PHE A 133 -0.64 4.71 -26.74
CA PHE A 133 -1.59 5.73 -26.26
C PHE A 133 -2.73 5.94 -27.25
N ALA A 134 -2.44 6.00 -28.56
CA ALA A 134 -3.46 6.18 -29.61
C ALA A 134 -4.43 4.98 -29.73
N LYS A 135 -3.95 3.76 -29.41
CA LYS A 135 -4.77 2.53 -29.39
C LYS A 135 -5.52 2.30 -28.08
N MET A 136 -5.16 3.03 -27.02
CA MET A 136 -5.76 2.86 -25.69
C MET A 136 -7.22 3.32 -25.71
N ARG A 137 -8.13 2.39 -25.49
CA ARG A 137 -9.59 2.65 -25.38
C ARG A 137 -10.09 2.42 -23.95
N TYR A 138 -9.40 1.58 -23.19
CA TYR A 138 -9.74 1.28 -21.80
C TYR A 138 -8.48 1.36 -20.95
N ILE A 139 -8.67 1.80 -19.71
CA ILE A 139 -7.64 1.92 -18.69
C ILE A 139 -8.03 1.00 -17.54
N TYR A 140 -7.15 0.06 -17.22
CA TYR A 140 -7.37 -0.91 -16.16
C TYR A 140 -6.44 -0.65 -14.98
N SER A 141 -7.00 -0.81 -13.77
CA SER A 141 -6.26 -1.18 -12.58
C SER A 141 -6.32 -2.70 -12.38
N LEU A 142 -5.52 -3.24 -11.46
CA LEU A 142 -5.61 -4.66 -11.12
C LEU A 142 -6.97 -5.02 -10.52
N LYS A 143 -7.60 -4.09 -9.79
CA LYS A 143 -8.90 -4.30 -9.14
C LYS A 143 -10.02 -4.52 -10.15
N ASP A 144 -10.22 -3.57 -11.04
CA ASP A 144 -11.29 -3.63 -12.04
C ASP A 144 -11.05 -4.77 -13.04
N TYR A 145 -9.79 -5.07 -13.37
CA TYR A 145 -9.44 -6.23 -14.18
C TYR A 145 -9.89 -7.56 -13.53
N ILE A 146 -9.55 -7.77 -12.26
CA ILE A 146 -9.96 -8.99 -11.53
C ILE A 146 -11.48 -9.05 -11.36
N PHE A 147 -12.11 -7.91 -11.03
CA PHE A 147 -13.55 -7.85 -10.84
C PHE A 147 -14.30 -8.19 -12.13
N GLU A 148 -13.88 -7.62 -13.26
CA GLU A 148 -14.47 -7.94 -14.58
C GLU A 148 -14.28 -9.42 -14.94
N LYS A 149 -13.12 -10.01 -14.69
CA LYS A 149 -12.89 -11.45 -14.93
C LYS A 149 -13.80 -12.36 -14.10
N MET A 150 -14.21 -11.91 -12.92
CA MET A 150 -15.10 -12.69 -12.04
C MET A 150 -16.58 -12.46 -12.35
N THR A 151 -16.97 -11.23 -12.67
CA THR A 151 -18.38 -10.79 -12.72
C THR A 151 -18.86 -10.40 -14.12
N GLY A 152 -17.94 -10.15 -15.05
CA GLY A 152 -18.25 -9.60 -16.37
C GLY A 152 -18.51 -8.09 -16.36
N GLU A 153 -18.41 -7.41 -15.21
CA GLU A 153 -18.67 -5.98 -15.07
C GLU A 153 -17.37 -5.18 -14.91
N TRP A 154 -17.18 -4.21 -15.80
CA TRP A 154 -16.04 -3.29 -15.76
C TRP A 154 -16.39 -2.04 -14.97
N VAL A 155 -16.08 -2.06 -13.67
CA VAL A 155 -16.31 -0.99 -12.71
C VAL A 155 -15.11 -0.89 -11.75
N VAL A 156 -14.89 0.28 -11.15
CA VAL A 156 -13.82 0.49 -10.16
C VAL A 156 -14.41 1.03 -8.85
N ASP A 157 -13.89 0.56 -7.73
CA ASP A 157 -14.28 1.10 -6.42
C ASP A 157 -13.67 2.49 -6.16
N LYS A 158 -14.35 3.28 -5.31
CA LYS A 158 -13.91 4.64 -4.93
C LYS A 158 -12.51 4.66 -4.32
N SER A 159 -12.10 3.62 -3.60
CA SER A 159 -10.77 3.54 -2.98
C SER A 159 -9.67 3.45 -4.05
N SER A 160 -9.83 2.56 -5.03
CA SER A 160 -8.90 2.42 -6.16
C SER A 160 -8.90 3.67 -7.04
N ALA A 161 -10.09 4.23 -7.33
CA ALA A 161 -10.22 5.45 -8.11
C ALA A 161 -9.51 6.64 -7.44
N SER A 162 -9.75 6.86 -6.13
CA SER A 162 -9.12 7.95 -5.38
C SER A 162 -7.61 7.83 -5.27
N ALA A 163 -7.06 6.61 -5.39
CA ALA A 163 -5.63 6.36 -5.39
C ALA A 163 -5.00 6.43 -6.81
N SER A 164 -5.71 6.93 -7.82
CA SER A 164 -5.21 6.98 -9.20
C SER A 164 -4.52 8.29 -9.58
N GLY A 165 -4.80 9.39 -8.86
CA GLY A 165 -4.44 10.75 -9.24
C GLY A 165 -5.32 11.34 -10.36
N LEU A 166 -6.45 10.68 -10.71
CA LEU A 166 -7.41 11.10 -11.75
C LEU A 166 -8.79 11.44 -11.16
N TYR A 167 -8.99 11.16 -9.88
CA TYR A 167 -10.28 11.25 -9.19
C TYR A 167 -10.39 12.53 -8.37
N ASN A 168 -11.48 13.25 -8.50
CA ASN A 168 -11.77 14.43 -7.68
C ASN A 168 -12.32 13.97 -6.32
N ALA A 169 -11.57 14.15 -5.27
CA ALA A 169 -11.94 13.73 -3.93
C ALA A 169 -13.19 14.46 -3.38
N HIS A 170 -13.45 15.69 -3.82
CA HIS A 170 -14.56 16.50 -3.36
C HIS A 170 -15.86 16.23 -4.14
N LYS A 171 -15.74 15.87 -5.44
CA LYS A 171 -16.88 15.49 -6.29
C LYS A 171 -17.20 14.00 -6.21
N MET A 172 -16.26 13.20 -5.68
CA MET A 172 -16.31 11.73 -5.61
C MET A 172 -16.53 11.06 -6.98
N ASP A 173 -15.86 11.62 -8.01
CA ASP A 173 -15.89 11.11 -9.39
C ASP A 173 -14.61 11.53 -10.13
N TRP A 174 -14.42 11.06 -11.37
CA TRP A 174 -13.29 11.44 -12.22
C TRP A 174 -13.20 12.95 -12.40
N ASP A 175 -11.97 13.50 -12.42
CA ASP A 175 -11.73 14.94 -12.56
C ASP A 175 -11.50 15.33 -14.03
N GLU A 176 -12.45 16.00 -14.64
CA GLU A 176 -12.42 16.36 -16.06
C GLU A 176 -11.19 17.21 -16.45
N GLU A 177 -10.71 18.12 -15.58
CA GLU A 177 -9.53 18.93 -15.88
C GLU A 177 -8.27 18.07 -15.93
N ILE A 178 -8.15 17.11 -15.01
CA ILE A 178 -7.01 16.20 -14.96
C ILE A 178 -7.06 15.20 -16.12
N LEU A 179 -8.26 14.71 -16.48
CA LEU A 179 -8.44 13.85 -17.65
C LEU A 179 -8.00 14.57 -18.92
N ASN A 180 -8.47 15.81 -19.11
CA ASN A 180 -8.09 16.66 -20.25
C ASN A 180 -6.57 16.91 -20.29
N TYR A 181 -5.94 17.18 -19.14
CA TYR A 181 -4.50 17.33 -19.06
C TYR A 181 -3.76 16.04 -19.43
N ALA A 182 -4.25 14.88 -18.98
CA ALA A 182 -3.72 13.58 -19.32
C ALA A 182 -3.93 13.22 -20.81
N GLY A 183 -4.88 13.89 -21.50
CA GLY A 183 -5.27 13.61 -22.89
C GLY A 183 -6.13 12.37 -23.01
N ILE A 184 -6.89 12.04 -21.98
CA ILE A 184 -7.84 10.91 -21.94
C ILE A 184 -9.26 11.42 -21.70
N THR A 185 -10.24 10.57 -21.95
CA THR A 185 -11.66 10.88 -21.75
C THR A 185 -12.25 9.97 -20.67
N ARG A 186 -13.43 10.36 -20.16
CA ARG A 186 -14.14 9.60 -19.15
C ARG A 186 -14.53 8.19 -19.61
N GLU A 187 -14.82 8.02 -20.88
CA GLU A 187 -15.22 6.73 -21.48
C GLU A 187 -14.09 5.70 -21.48
N GLN A 188 -12.84 6.16 -21.31
CA GLN A 188 -11.67 5.29 -21.19
C GLN A 188 -11.47 4.78 -19.76
N LEU A 189 -12.24 5.26 -18.80
CA LEU A 189 -12.17 4.88 -17.38
C LEU A 189 -13.43 4.13 -16.96
N PRO A 190 -13.35 3.14 -16.05
CA PRO A 190 -14.51 2.42 -15.56
C PRO A 190 -15.42 3.34 -14.74
N PRO A 191 -16.75 3.09 -14.73
CA PRO A 191 -17.65 3.74 -13.78
C PRO A 191 -17.22 3.53 -12.34
N VAL A 192 -17.27 4.59 -11.54
CA VAL A 192 -16.88 4.55 -10.12
C VAL A 192 -18.07 4.06 -9.28
N VAL A 193 -17.84 3.05 -8.46
CA VAL A 193 -18.84 2.46 -7.56
C VAL A 193 -18.39 2.49 -6.09
N SER A 194 -19.31 2.28 -5.16
CA SER A 194 -18.99 2.14 -3.73
C SER A 194 -18.05 0.95 -3.49
N THR A 195 -17.22 1.01 -2.46
CA THR A 195 -16.38 -0.12 -2.01
C THR A 195 -17.22 -1.31 -1.53
N THR A 196 -18.50 -1.10 -1.22
CA THR A 196 -19.47 -2.15 -0.87
C THR A 196 -20.27 -2.66 -2.07
N TYR A 197 -19.98 -2.16 -3.28
CA TYR A 197 -20.64 -2.64 -4.49
C TYR A 197 -20.42 -4.13 -4.68
N GLN A 198 -21.49 -4.82 -5.06
CA GLN A 198 -21.45 -6.26 -5.27
C GLN A 198 -22.15 -6.65 -6.56
N SER A 199 -21.57 -7.63 -7.21
CA SER A 199 -22.14 -8.30 -8.38
C SER A 199 -22.11 -9.82 -8.18
N LYS A 200 -22.55 -10.54 -9.18
CA LYS A 200 -22.60 -12.03 -9.13
C LYS A 200 -21.43 -12.62 -9.88
N LEU A 201 -20.89 -13.70 -9.33
CA LEU A 201 -19.93 -14.53 -10.02
C LEU A 201 -20.56 -15.10 -11.30
N THR A 202 -19.88 -14.95 -12.45
CA THR A 202 -20.34 -15.58 -13.70
C THR A 202 -20.22 -17.11 -13.64
N ASP A 203 -21.03 -17.82 -14.42
CA ASP A 203 -21.00 -19.30 -14.47
C ASP A 203 -19.61 -19.81 -14.85
N SER A 204 -18.95 -19.16 -15.81
CA SER A 204 -17.61 -19.56 -16.23
C SER A 204 -16.55 -19.30 -15.15
N ALA A 205 -16.66 -18.22 -14.38
CA ALA A 205 -15.77 -17.97 -13.25
C ALA A 205 -16.06 -18.93 -12.08
N ALA A 206 -17.35 -19.20 -11.78
CA ALA A 206 -17.77 -20.17 -10.77
C ALA A 206 -17.17 -21.56 -11.04
N GLN A 207 -17.26 -22.03 -12.28
CA GLN A 207 -16.68 -23.31 -12.70
C GLN A 207 -15.15 -23.33 -12.53
N ARG A 208 -14.45 -22.26 -12.98
CA ARG A 208 -12.99 -22.15 -12.81
C ARG A 208 -12.55 -22.10 -11.35
N LEU A 209 -13.31 -21.45 -10.49
CA LEU A 209 -13.03 -21.29 -9.06
C LEU A 209 -13.51 -22.46 -8.19
N ASN A 210 -14.30 -23.40 -8.76
CA ASN A 210 -14.98 -24.47 -8.03
C ASN A 210 -15.88 -23.94 -6.91
N LEU A 211 -16.70 -22.94 -7.25
CA LEU A 211 -17.65 -22.26 -6.37
C LEU A 211 -19.07 -22.36 -6.92
N LEU A 212 -20.06 -22.01 -6.12
CA LEU A 212 -21.45 -21.93 -6.55
C LEU A 212 -21.65 -20.78 -7.54
N GLU A 213 -22.52 -21.01 -8.52
CA GLU A 213 -22.98 -19.96 -9.45
C GLU A 213 -23.72 -18.85 -8.70
N ASN A 214 -23.68 -17.64 -9.26
CA ASN A 214 -24.34 -16.47 -8.67
C ASN A 214 -23.86 -16.09 -7.26
N LEU A 215 -22.69 -16.58 -6.83
CA LEU A 215 -22.10 -16.19 -5.55
C LEU A 215 -21.83 -14.69 -5.55
N PRO A 216 -22.20 -13.93 -4.48
CA PRO A 216 -21.91 -12.51 -4.41
C PRO A 216 -20.39 -12.24 -4.36
N VAL A 217 -19.94 -11.30 -5.18
CA VAL A 217 -18.57 -10.79 -5.23
C VAL A 217 -18.62 -9.31 -4.85
N VAL A 218 -18.05 -8.95 -3.72
CA VAL A 218 -17.90 -7.57 -3.26
C VAL A 218 -16.58 -7.03 -3.80
N ILE A 219 -16.62 -5.88 -4.46
CA ILE A 219 -15.43 -5.25 -5.06
C ILE A 219 -14.39 -4.89 -3.99
N GLY A 220 -14.84 -4.51 -2.79
CA GLY A 220 -13.98 -4.16 -1.65
C GLY A 220 -13.20 -2.88 -1.86
N ALA A 221 -12.15 -2.69 -1.06
CA ALA A 221 -11.27 -1.52 -1.13
C ALA A 221 -9.80 -1.94 -1.34
N THR A 222 -8.92 -0.97 -1.45
CA THR A 222 -7.47 -1.22 -1.55
C THR A 222 -6.89 -1.65 -0.21
N ASP A 223 -5.81 -2.44 -0.26
CA ASP A 223 -5.11 -2.96 0.91
C ASP A 223 -4.69 -1.86 1.89
N GLY A 224 -4.21 -0.73 1.36
CA GLY A 224 -3.69 0.37 2.19
C GLY A 224 -4.74 1.05 3.06
N VAL A 225 -6.02 1.12 2.65
CA VAL A 225 -7.09 1.70 3.49
C VAL A 225 -7.76 0.65 4.38
N LEU A 226 -7.83 -0.61 3.94
CA LEU A 226 -8.43 -1.70 4.71
C LEU A 226 -7.68 -2.05 6.00
N VAL A 227 -6.38 -1.71 6.08
CA VAL A 227 -5.61 -1.89 7.33
C VAL A 227 -6.28 -1.19 8.50
N ASN A 228 -6.78 0.05 8.33
CA ASN A 228 -7.45 0.78 9.40
C ASN A 228 -8.66 0.00 9.94
N VAL A 229 -9.49 -0.53 9.04
CA VAL A 229 -10.65 -1.33 9.41
C VAL A 229 -10.22 -2.62 10.10
N GLY A 230 -9.26 -3.33 9.51
CA GLY A 230 -8.80 -4.64 10.00
C GLY A 230 -8.19 -4.62 11.40
N ILE A 231 -7.60 -3.50 11.83
CA ILE A 231 -7.09 -3.32 13.20
C ILE A 231 -8.04 -2.53 14.08
N GLY A 232 -9.24 -2.22 13.59
CA GLY A 232 -10.28 -1.52 14.31
C GLY A 232 -10.01 -0.03 14.53
N ALA A 233 -9.07 0.60 13.81
CA ALA A 233 -8.82 2.05 13.87
C ALA A 233 -9.85 2.80 12.99
N ILE A 234 -11.11 2.75 13.40
CA ILE A 234 -12.29 3.19 12.64
C ILE A 234 -13.04 4.38 13.26
N GLU A 235 -12.56 4.89 14.38
CA GLU A 235 -13.15 6.05 15.04
C GLU A 235 -12.30 7.29 14.81
N ASP A 236 -12.94 8.45 14.91
CA ASP A 236 -12.28 9.75 14.81
C ASP A 236 -11.15 9.89 15.84
N GLY A 237 -9.96 10.27 15.37
CA GLY A 237 -8.74 10.37 16.19
C GLY A 237 -8.00 9.05 16.44
N GLN A 238 -8.49 7.91 15.93
CA GLN A 238 -7.73 6.65 15.91
C GLN A 238 -6.86 6.57 14.65
N LEU A 239 -5.62 6.15 14.83
CA LEU A 239 -4.67 5.95 13.77
C LEU A 239 -4.24 4.48 13.66
N SER A 240 -3.84 4.09 12.46
CA SER A 240 -3.10 2.86 12.23
C SER A 240 -1.64 3.17 11.93
N ALA A 241 -0.70 2.45 12.53
CA ALA A 241 0.71 2.49 12.16
C ALA A 241 1.21 1.07 11.87
N THR A 242 1.85 0.89 10.71
CA THR A 242 2.35 -0.41 10.28
C THR A 242 3.83 -0.30 9.88
N ILE A 243 4.63 -1.29 10.27
CA ILE A 243 6.00 -1.46 9.78
C ILE A 243 6.16 -2.89 9.28
N GLY A 244 6.26 -3.02 7.97
CA GLY A 244 6.70 -4.19 7.24
C GLY A 244 8.02 -3.89 6.53
N THR A 245 8.20 -4.27 5.28
CA THR A 245 9.35 -3.85 4.44
C THR A 245 9.44 -2.34 4.33
N SER A 246 8.31 -1.68 4.12
CA SER A 246 8.07 -0.24 4.22
C SER A 246 7.31 0.08 5.52
N GLY A 247 6.94 1.35 5.73
CA GLY A 247 6.09 1.73 6.85
C GLY A 247 4.98 2.66 6.41
N ALA A 248 3.92 2.79 7.21
CA ALA A 248 2.90 3.79 6.97
C ALA A 248 2.15 4.12 8.26
N ILE A 249 1.66 5.37 8.34
CA ILE A 249 0.74 5.80 9.39
C ILE A 249 -0.48 6.44 8.73
N ARG A 250 -1.67 6.16 9.26
CA ARG A 250 -2.95 6.52 8.64
C ARG A 250 -3.97 6.91 9.68
N MET A 251 -4.79 7.89 9.36
CA MET A 251 -5.89 8.40 10.19
C MET A 251 -7.19 8.29 9.41
N LEU A 252 -8.24 7.80 10.05
CA LEU A 252 -9.58 7.85 9.49
C LEU A 252 -10.14 9.27 9.62
N THR A 253 -10.82 9.74 8.55
CA THR A 253 -11.46 11.06 8.51
C THR A 253 -12.82 10.96 7.83
N LYS A 254 -13.75 11.87 8.17
CA LYS A 254 -15.11 11.92 7.58
C LYS A 254 -15.16 12.68 6.26
N THR A 255 -14.13 13.45 5.95
CA THR A 255 -14.04 14.25 4.73
C THR A 255 -12.64 14.12 4.15
N PRO A 256 -12.45 14.31 2.84
CA PRO A 256 -11.12 14.34 2.26
C PRO A 256 -10.27 15.42 2.93
N LYS A 257 -9.01 15.10 3.19
CA LYS A 257 -8.04 15.99 3.83
C LYS A 257 -6.92 16.34 2.85
N VAL A 258 -6.65 17.62 2.76
CA VAL A 258 -5.55 18.18 1.97
C VAL A 258 -4.55 18.81 2.93
N ASP A 259 -3.32 18.33 2.93
CA ASP A 259 -2.23 18.94 3.69
C ASP A 259 -1.66 20.15 2.94
N SER A 260 -1.56 21.28 3.61
CA SER A 260 -1.11 22.53 2.97
C SER A 260 0.30 22.45 2.35
N LEU A 261 1.13 21.52 2.83
CA LEU A 261 2.49 21.26 2.34
C LEU A 261 2.59 20.04 1.41
N GLY A 262 1.46 19.37 1.11
CA GLY A 262 1.45 18.19 0.24
C GLY A 262 2.16 16.96 0.81
N ARG A 263 2.28 16.85 2.13
CA ARG A 263 3.06 15.79 2.80
C ARG A 263 2.33 14.44 2.82
N THR A 264 0.99 14.44 2.78
CA THR A 264 0.14 13.26 2.95
C THR A 264 -0.76 13.03 1.75
N TRP A 265 -1.26 11.82 1.63
CA TRP A 265 -2.35 11.46 0.72
C TRP A 265 -3.66 11.27 1.49
N CYS A 266 -4.80 11.29 0.78
CA CYS A 266 -6.09 10.93 1.37
C CYS A 266 -6.93 10.15 0.36
N TYR A 267 -7.30 8.91 0.71
CA TYR A 267 -8.06 8.01 -0.16
C TYR A 267 -9.42 7.68 0.44
N ASN A 268 -10.39 7.45 -0.43
CA ASN A 268 -11.73 7.07 -0.03
C ASN A 268 -11.74 5.63 0.54
N LEU A 269 -12.50 5.40 1.61
CA LEU A 269 -12.74 4.08 2.17
C LEU A 269 -14.20 3.65 1.95
N THR A 270 -15.15 4.51 2.30
CA THR A 270 -16.59 4.32 2.06
C THR A 270 -17.20 5.61 1.53
N ASP A 271 -18.51 5.66 1.32
CA ASP A 271 -19.17 6.88 0.82
C ASP A 271 -18.99 8.10 1.75
N ASP A 272 -18.76 7.86 3.03
CA ASP A 272 -18.68 8.88 4.10
C ASP A 272 -17.37 8.82 4.91
N MET A 273 -16.43 7.94 4.53
CA MET A 273 -15.17 7.77 5.24
C MET A 273 -13.96 7.82 4.31
N TRP A 274 -12.91 8.43 4.80
CA TRP A 274 -11.63 8.61 4.11
C TRP A 274 -10.47 8.18 5.02
N VAL A 275 -9.38 7.80 4.42
CA VAL A 275 -8.13 7.50 5.11
C VAL A 275 -7.06 8.46 4.63
N ALA A 276 -6.65 9.38 5.48
CA ALA A 276 -5.49 10.25 5.26
C ALA A 276 -4.25 9.58 5.81
N GLY A 277 -3.12 9.71 5.12
CA GLY A 277 -1.91 9.05 5.59
C GLY A 277 -0.65 9.38 4.83
N GLY A 278 0.41 8.74 5.25
CA GLY A 278 1.68 8.76 4.56
C GLY A 278 2.41 7.44 4.71
N ALA A 279 3.03 7.01 3.62
CA ALA A 279 3.82 5.79 3.59
C ALA A 279 5.28 6.14 3.38
N ILE A 280 6.17 5.52 4.17
CA ILE A 280 7.62 5.60 4.04
C ILE A 280 8.14 4.38 3.28
N ASN A 281 9.18 4.56 2.46
CA ASN A 281 9.81 3.45 1.74
C ASN A 281 10.63 2.55 2.66
N ASN A 282 11.25 3.15 3.66
CA ASN A 282 12.34 2.60 4.43
C ASN A 282 11.88 2.17 5.83
N GLY A 283 11.13 1.07 5.92
CA GLY A 283 10.74 0.42 7.17
C GLY A 283 11.69 -0.72 7.55
N GLY A 284 11.15 -1.92 7.72
CA GLY A 284 11.91 -3.11 8.07
C GLY A 284 13.01 -3.51 7.09
N ILE A 285 13.00 -2.97 5.86
CA ILE A 285 14.09 -3.16 4.89
C ILE A 285 15.43 -2.63 5.44
N ILE A 286 15.42 -1.58 6.25
CA ILE A 286 16.60 -1.03 6.92
C ILE A 286 17.14 -2.05 7.93
N MET A 287 16.26 -2.66 8.72
CA MET A 287 16.66 -3.69 9.67
C MET A 287 17.22 -4.93 8.96
N ARG A 288 16.65 -5.31 7.81
CA ARG A 288 17.18 -6.37 6.95
C ARG A 288 18.58 -6.01 6.45
N TRP A 289 18.77 -4.79 5.95
CA TRP A 289 20.06 -4.31 5.50
C TRP A 289 21.10 -4.33 6.64
N LEU A 290 20.76 -3.85 7.82
CA LEU A 290 21.62 -3.89 9.00
C LEU A 290 21.98 -5.34 9.36
N ARG A 291 21.01 -6.26 9.36
CA ARG A 291 21.22 -7.69 9.61
C ARG A 291 22.23 -8.28 8.62
N ASP A 292 22.03 -8.05 7.32
CA ASP A 292 22.75 -8.74 6.26
C ASP A 292 24.10 -8.10 5.94
N LYS A 293 24.19 -6.76 5.94
CA LYS A 293 25.35 -6.01 5.45
C LYS A 293 26.25 -5.46 6.56
N VAL A 294 25.71 -5.21 7.75
CA VAL A 294 26.47 -4.61 8.86
C VAL A 294 26.77 -5.66 9.93
N CYS A 295 25.76 -6.42 10.35
CA CYS A 295 25.90 -7.39 11.42
C CYS A 295 26.39 -8.76 10.94
N HIS A 296 26.10 -9.11 9.68
CA HIS A 296 26.36 -10.44 9.09
C HIS A 296 25.71 -11.58 9.86
N TYR A 297 24.48 -11.35 10.37
CA TYR A 297 23.73 -12.35 11.14
C TYR A 297 22.93 -13.32 10.25
N SER A 298 23.00 -13.17 8.92
CA SER A 298 22.37 -14.07 7.96
C SER A 298 23.16 -15.34 7.66
N ASN A 299 24.36 -15.52 8.23
CA ASN A 299 25.22 -16.65 7.94
C ASN A 299 24.97 -17.83 8.91
N HIS A 300 25.14 -19.06 8.41
CA HIS A 300 24.91 -20.37 9.00
C HIS A 300 25.36 -20.59 10.47
N ARG A 301 26.11 -19.67 11.07
CA ARG A 301 26.53 -19.73 12.46
C ARG A 301 25.43 -19.49 13.50
N LEU A 302 24.27 -18.94 13.08
CA LEU A 302 23.11 -18.70 13.97
C LEU A 302 22.08 -19.84 13.85
N GLU A 303 22.07 -20.58 12.74
CA GLU A 303 21.21 -21.76 12.56
C GLU A 303 21.48 -22.84 13.59
N ASP A 304 22.74 -22.96 14.06
CA ASP A 304 23.13 -23.88 15.11
C ASP A 304 22.62 -23.51 16.52
N ILE A 305 22.07 -22.29 16.71
CA ILE A 305 21.70 -21.76 18.03
C ILE A 305 20.19 -21.54 18.17
N ASP A 306 19.41 -21.73 17.09
CA ASP A 306 17.92 -21.52 17.02
C ASP A 306 17.44 -20.15 17.55
N ILE A 307 18.22 -19.09 17.28
CA ILE A 307 17.88 -17.72 17.64
C ILE A 307 17.53 -16.92 16.38
N ASP A 308 16.34 -16.31 16.36
CA ASP A 308 15.97 -15.39 15.29
C ASP A 308 16.95 -14.19 15.25
N PRO A 309 17.59 -13.91 14.10
CA PRO A 309 18.50 -12.77 13.96
C PRO A 309 17.93 -11.42 14.40
N TYR A 310 16.63 -11.20 14.24
CA TYR A 310 15.99 -9.95 14.67
C TYR A 310 15.81 -9.89 16.20
N ASP A 311 15.61 -11.01 16.87
CA ASP A 311 15.58 -11.09 18.33
C ASP A 311 16.97 -10.76 18.90
N LEU A 312 18.02 -11.28 18.28
CA LEU A 312 19.40 -10.94 18.64
C LEU A 312 19.69 -9.45 18.42
N MET A 313 19.24 -8.88 17.31
CA MET A 313 19.37 -7.43 17.05
C MET A 313 18.65 -6.63 18.12
N THR A 314 17.41 -6.99 18.46
CA THR A 314 16.63 -6.37 19.53
C THR A 314 17.37 -6.41 20.87
N LEU A 315 17.90 -7.59 21.25
CA LEU A 315 18.68 -7.76 22.47
C LEU A 315 19.96 -6.90 22.50
N LYS A 316 20.63 -6.72 21.35
CA LYS A 316 21.81 -5.87 21.22
C LYS A 316 21.44 -4.38 21.35
N ALA A 317 20.38 -3.95 20.67
CA ALA A 317 19.88 -2.58 20.72
C ALA A 317 19.35 -2.19 22.11
N SER A 318 18.77 -3.13 22.89
CA SER A 318 18.23 -2.85 24.21
C SER A 318 19.31 -2.44 25.24
N LYS A 319 20.58 -2.76 24.97
CA LYS A 319 21.72 -2.35 25.80
C LYS A 319 22.21 -0.93 25.52
N ILE A 320 21.71 -0.31 24.48
CA ILE A 320 22.09 1.04 24.06
C ILE A 320 21.00 2.00 24.53
N PRO A 321 21.36 3.11 25.18
CA PRO A 321 20.40 4.09 25.66
C PRO A 321 19.64 4.76 24.51
N ALA A 322 18.50 5.37 24.83
CA ALA A 322 17.73 6.16 23.89
C ALA A 322 18.61 7.29 23.28
N GLY A 323 18.44 7.54 21.99
CA GLY A 323 19.27 8.46 21.21
C GLY A 323 20.59 7.87 20.73
N ALA A 324 20.83 6.53 20.95
CA ALA A 324 22.00 5.81 20.46
C ALA A 324 23.33 6.53 20.69
N GLU A 325 23.47 7.21 21.85
CA GLU A 325 24.64 8.03 22.24
C GLU A 325 25.01 9.12 21.20
N GLY A 326 24.01 9.70 20.54
CA GLY A 326 24.16 10.75 19.54
C GLY A 326 24.28 10.24 18.10
N LEU A 327 24.16 8.95 17.85
CA LEU A 327 24.13 8.39 16.50
C LEU A 327 22.70 8.43 15.95
N LEU A 328 22.49 9.18 14.88
CA LEU A 328 21.21 9.26 14.16
C LEU A 328 21.31 8.59 12.80
N LEU A 329 20.31 7.79 12.43
CA LEU A 329 20.13 7.31 11.07
C LEU A 329 19.02 8.10 10.37
N LEU A 330 19.34 8.70 9.21
CA LEU A 330 18.35 9.11 8.20
C LEU A 330 18.14 7.93 7.25
N PRO A 331 17.00 7.22 7.29
CA PRO A 331 16.88 5.89 6.68
C PRO A 331 16.51 5.92 5.19
N PHE A 332 16.83 6.93 4.43
CA PHE A 332 16.34 7.17 3.06
C PHE A 332 17.07 6.34 1.99
N PHE A 333 17.32 5.06 2.23
CA PHE A 333 18.18 4.22 1.37
C PHE A 333 17.62 4.00 -0.04
N THR A 334 16.30 4.06 -0.21
CA THR A 334 15.60 3.87 -1.49
C THR A 334 14.80 5.11 -1.91
N GLY A 335 15.33 6.31 -1.59
CA GLY A 335 14.51 7.52 -1.66
C GLY A 335 13.42 7.52 -0.61
N GLU A 336 12.52 8.51 -0.61
CA GLU A 336 11.42 8.53 0.35
C GLU A 336 10.12 9.06 -0.27
N ARG A 337 9.01 8.45 0.14
CA ARG A 337 7.65 8.94 -0.14
C ARG A 337 7.29 10.03 0.87
N ALA A 338 6.29 9.81 1.69
CA ALA A 338 5.84 10.76 2.70
C ALA A 338 6.91 10.98 3.78
N PRO A 339 7.08 12.21 4.26
CA PRO A 339 6.43 13.45 3.84
C PRO A 339 7.14 14.18 2.69
N TYR A 340 8.25 13.64 2.17
CA TYR A 340 9.19 14.35 1.30
C TYR A 340 8.90 14.20 -0.19
N TRP A 341 8.30 13.09 -0.63
CA TRP A 341 8.00 12.74 -2.02
C TRP A 341 9.21 12.95 -2.94
N ASN A 342 10.38 12.45 -2.51
CA ASN A 342 11.66 12.61 -3.17
C ASN A 342 12.42 11.28 -3.30
N SER A 343 12.53 10.77 -4.51
CA SER A 343 13.23 9.52 -4.84
C SER A 343 14.77 9.64 -4.82
N GLU A 344 15.31 10.86 -4.77
CA GLU A 344 16.75 11.12 -4.80
C GLU A 344 17.39 11.15 -3.41
N LEU A 345 16.61 11.17 -2.35
CA LEU A 345 17.13 11.09 -0.99
C LEU A 345 17.95 9.81 -0.79
N ARG A 346 19.01 9.93 0.02
CA ARG A 346 19.88 8.81 0.38
C ARG A 346 20.06 8.72 1.89
N GLY A 347 20.29 7.49 2.38
CA GLY A 347 20.52 7.23 3.80
C GLY A 347 21.84 7.79 4.30
N MET A 348 21.84 8.20 5.57
CA MET A 348 23.03 8.76 6.22
C MET A 348 23.03 8.43 7.70
N PHE A 349 24.18 7.97 8.21
CA PHE A 349 24.49 7.98 9.64
C PHE A 349 25.15 9.32 10.00
N PHE A 350 24.52 10.05 10.90
CA PHE A 350 25.02 11.32 11.41
C PHE A 350 25.50 11.17 12.85
N GLY A 351 26.62 11.82 13.22
CA GLY A 351 27.17 11.76 14.57
C GLY A 351 28.04 10.53 14.86
N LEU A 352 28.45 9.77 13.83
CA LEU A 352 29.30 8.57 14.02
C LEU A 352 30.65 8.93 14.67
N SER A 353 31.03 8.19 15.71
CA SER A 353 32.28 8.28 16.42
C SER A 353 32.93 6.92 16.65
N LEU A 354 34.17 6.92 17.15
CA LEU A 354 34.90 5.67 17.46
C LEU A 354 34.25 4.83 18.56
N ASN A 355 33.40 5.42 19.40
CA ASN A 355 32.70 4.70 20.47
C ASN A 355 31.48 3.93 19.98
N HIS A 356 30.99 4.25 18.78
CA HIS A 356 29.81 3.59 18.25
C HIS A 356 30.12 2.19 17.72
N SER A 357 29.26 1.26 18.05
CA SER A 357 29.31 -0.16 17.64
C SER A 357 28.13 -0.51 16.76
N ARG A 358 28.10 -1.76 16.25
CA ARG A 358 26.94 -2.32 15.53
C ARG A 358 25.64 -2.21 16.34
N SER A 359 25.70 -2.33 17.68
CA SER A 359 24.52 -2.20 18.54
C SER A 359 23.93 -0.80 18.49
N HIS A 360 24.77 0.24 18.43
CA HIS A 360 24.32 1.62 18.23
C HIS A 360 23.69 1.83 16.87
N MET A 361 24.26 1.22 15.80
CA MET A 361 23.67 1.31 14.45
C MET A 361 22.30 0.63 14.37
N ILE A 362 22.10 -0.50 15.07
CA ILE A 362 20.80 -1.16 15.16
C ILE A 362 19.81 -0.27 15.90
N ARG A 363 20.21 0.31 17.06
CA ARG A 363 19.35 1.21 17.84
C ARG A 363 18.97 2.46 17.03
N ALA A 364 19.95 3.11 16.42
CA ALA A 364 19.73 4.26 15.54
C ALA A 364 18.85 3.91 14.34
N GLY A 365 18.93 2.68 13.83
CA GLY A 365 18.06 2.17 12.77
C GLY A 365 16.58 2.09 13.20
N MET A 366 16.31 1.52 14.37
CA MET A 366 14.95 1.45 14.92
C MET A 366 14.38 2.84 15.19
N GLU A 367 15.19 3.73 15.79
CA GLU A 367 14.80 5.11 16.08
C GLU A 367 14.58 5.93 14.80
N GLY A 368 15.48 5.83 13.82
CA GLY A 368 15.40 6.54 12.55
C GLY A 368 14.13 6.20 11.75
N ILE A 369 13.71 4.94 11.75
CA ILE A 369 12.45 4.50 11.13
C ILE A 369 11.26 5.14 11.87
N CYS A 370 11.27 5.13 13.22
CA CYS A 370 10.22 5.76 14.01
C CYS A 370 10.20 7.29 13.85
N PHE A 371 11.34 7.96 13.72
CA PHE A 371 11.41 9.40 13.41
C PHE A 371 10.82 9.71 12.03
N SER A 372 11.08 8.89 11.01
CA SER A 372 10.47 9.08 9.69
C SER A 372 8.94 8.96 9.74
N LEU A 373 8.42 7.99 10.48
CA LEU A 373 6.97 7.87 10.70
C LEU A 373 6.42 9.04 11.53
N ASN A 374 7.17 9.54 12.51
CA ASN A 374 6.74 10.69 13.31
C ASN A 374 6.64 11.97 12.48
N CYS A 375 7.46 12.15 11.44
CA CYS A 375 7.29 13.24 10.48
C CYS A 375 5.95 13.19 9.76
N VAL A 376 5.48 11.98 9.42
CA VAL A 376 4.14 11.76 8.86
C VAL A 376 3.06 12.00 9.92
N LEU A 377 3.23 11.47 11.13
CA LEU A 377 2.30 11.68 12.25
C LEU A 377 2.10 13.17 12.52
N SER A 378 3.17 13.96 12.50
CA SER A 378 3.10 15.42 12.70
C SER A 378 2.21 16.10 11.65
N ALA A 379 2.24 15.64 10.39
CA ALA A 379 1.34 16.15 9.35
C ALA A 379 -0.11 15.73 9.59
N LEU A 380 -0.35 14.50 10.08
CA LEU A 380 -1.70 14.02 10.39
C LEU A 380 -2.33 14.72 11.60
N LYS A 381 -1.53 15.16 12.58
CA LYS A 381 -1.99 15.96 13.73
C LYS A 381 -2.63 17.29 13.31
N ASP A 382 -2.30 17.82 12.12
CA ASP A 382 -2.95 19.00 11.56
C ASP A 382 -4.43 18.73 11.17
N PHE A 383 -4.82 17.45 11.01
CA PHE A 383 -6.18 17.06 10.63
C PHE A 383 -7.13 16.79 11.82
N GLY A 384 -6.57 16.58 13.01
CA GLY A 384 -7.34 16.33 14.22
C GLY A 384 -6.51 15.80 15.38
N GLN A 385 -7.15 15.67 16.54
CA GLN A 385 -6.51 15.15 17.75
C GLN A 385 -6.27 13.64 17.63
N VAL A 386 -5.06 13.20 17.97
CA VAL A 386 -4.73 11.77 18.10
C VAL A 386 -5.25 11.26 19.46
N LYS A 387 -6.04 10.19 19.45
CA LYS A 387 -6.57 9.54 20.66
C LYS A 387 -5.90 8.21 20.97
N ASP A 388 -5.59 7.44 19.91
CA ASP A 388 -4.99 6.11 20.00
C ASP A 388 -4.27 5.77 18.70
N ILE A 389 -3.13 5.10 18.80
CA ILE A 389 -2.40 4.58 17.63
C ILE A 389 -2.36 3.07 17.72
N ARG A 390 -3.08 2.40 16.83
CA ARG A 390 -3.10 0.95 16.71
C ARG A 390 -2.02 0.48 15.77
N VAL A 391 -1.20 -0.43 16.24
CA VAL A 391 -0.03 -0.87 15.48
C VAL A 391 -0.11 -2.34 15.08
N SER A 392 0.44 -2.65 13.91
CA SER A 392 0.54 -4.00 13.39
C SER A 392 1.78 -4.20 12.52
N GLY A 393 2.07 -5.46 12.21
CA GLY A 393 3.25 -5.85 11.45
C GLY A 393 4.29 -6.58 12.31
N SER A 394 5.32 -7.12 11.66
CA SER A 394 6.31 -7.98 12.32
C SER A 394 7.11 -7.29 13.44
N PHE A 395 7.26 -5.98 13.40
CA PHE A 395 7.97 -5.19 14.42
C PHE A 395 7.30 -5.27 15.80
N THR A 396 5.98 -5.54 15.88
CA THR A 396 5.24 -5.65 17.13
C THR A 396 5.68 -6.83 18.00
N LYS A 397 6.45 -7.75 17.45
CA LYS A 397 7.11 -8.83 18.19
C LYS A 397 8.23 -8.31 19.12
N SER A 398 8.76 -7.11 18.87
CA SER A 398 9.82 -6.48 19.66
C SER A 398 9.25 -5.47 20.65
N PRO A 399 9.19 -5.78 21.97
CA PRO A 399 8.76 -4.80 22.98
C PRO A 399 9.61 -3.53 23.00
N LEU A 400 10.92 -3.66 22.70
CA LEU A 400 11.82 -2.52 22.58
C LEU A 400 11.38 -1.57 21.45
N TRP A 401 11.02 -2.11 20.29
CA TRP A 401 10.64 -1.27 19.16
C TRP A 401 9.28 -0.59 19.39
N LEU A 402 8.34 -1.27 20.04
CA LEU A 402 7.09 -0.66 20.49
C LEU A 402 7.34 0.50 21.46
N GLN A 403 8.25 0.32 22.43
CA GLN A 403 8.62 1.40 23.37
C GLN A 403 9.29 2.58 22.65
N ILE A 404 10.24 2.32 21.74
CA ILE A 404 10.87 3.37 20.92
C ILE A 404 9.82 4.16 20.14
N MET A 405 8.84 3.49 19.54
CA MET A 405 7.78 4.15 18.81
C MET A 405 6.92 5.01 19.73
N ALA A 406 6.50 4.50 20.88
CA ALA A 406 5.71 5.25 21.87
C ALA A 406 6.46 6.49 22.35
N ASP A 407 7.75 6.36 22.69
CA ASP A 407 8.59 7.47 23.17
C ASP A 407 8.76 8.57 22.12
N ILE A 408 9.02 8.18 20.85
CA ILE A 408 9.22 9.14 19.75
C ILE A 408 7.92 9.81 19.34
N PHE A 409 6.80 9.08 19.32
CA PHE A 409 5.50 9.64 18.96
C PHE A 409 4.91 10.51 20.07
N GLY A 410 5.29 10.24 21.33
CA GLY A 410 4.67 10.86 22.51
C GLY A 410 3.19 10.53 22.66
N GLU A 411 2.77 9.35 22.17
CA GLU A 411 1.39 8.93 22.07
C GLU A 411 1.19 7.53 22.66
N HIS A 412 -0.03 7.25 23.07
CA HIS A 412 -0.44 5.91 23.50
C HIS A 412 -0.48 4.97 22.27
N ILE A 413 0.14 3.79 22.43
CA ILE A 413 0.21 2.78 21.38
C ILE A 413 -0.52 1.51 21.85
N THR A 414 -1.51 1.10 21.07
CA THR A 414 -2.25 -0.15 21.26
C THR A 414 -1.84 -1.15 20.17
N TYR A 415 -1.50 -2.37 20.56
CA TYR A 415 -1.25 -3.40 19.58
C TYR A 415 -2.23 -4.56 19.72
N LEU A 416 -2.74 -5.03 18.58
CA LEU A 416 -3.61 -6.19 18.48
C LEU A 416 -2.83 -7.34 17.82
N LYS A 417 -2.88 -8.53 18.39
CA LYS A 417 -2.27 -9.72 17.81
C LYS A 417 -3.13 -10.25 16.67
N ILE A 418 -3.16 -9.54 15.53
CA ILE A 418 -3.95 -9.89 14.34
C ILE A 418 -3.01 -10.39 13.24
N VAL A 419 -3.37 -11.48 12.59
CA VAL A 419 -2.50 -12.17 11.62
C VAL A 419 -2.61 -11.57 10.19
N ARG A 420 -3.80 -11.07 9.79
CA ARG A 420 -4.07 -10.54 8.42
C ARG A 420 -5.11 -9.42 8.46
N GLU A 421 -4.70 -8.22 8.77
CA GLU A 421 -5.54 -7.05 9.02
C GLU A 421 -6.40 -6.65 7.80
N GLN A 422 -5.83 -6.71 6.58
CA GLN A 422 -6.56 -6.34 5.36
C GLN A 422 -7.76 -7.27 5.11
N LEU A 423 -7.63 -8.56 5.45
CA LEU A 423 -8.73 -9.51 5.29
C LEU A 423 -9.86 -9.28 6.28
N LEU A 424 -9.52 -8.89 7.53
CA LEU A 424 -10.53 -8.54 8.52
C LEU A 424 -11.27 -7.26 8.13
N GLY A 425 -10.57 -6.27 7.57
CA GLY A 425 -11.18 -5.03 7.11
C GLY A 425 -12.24 -5.20 6.03
N GLN A 426 -12.30 -6.34 5.34
CA GLN A 426 -13.34 -6.65 4.35
C GLN A 426 -14.63 -7.24 4.93
N LEU A 427 -14.64 -7.58 6.22
CA LEU A 427 -15.84 -8.11 6.89
C LEU A 427 -16.75 -7.02 7.46
N PHE A 428 -16.26 -5.80 7.61
CA PHE A 428 -16.96 -4.64 8.10
C PHE A 428 -17.24 -3.65 6.98
#